data_d6650af63aa9d5003a9346a451042376
#
_entry.id   d6650af63aa9d5003a9346a451042376
#
_cell.length_a   1.000
_cell.length_b   1.000
_cell.length_c   1.000
_cell.angle_alpha   90.00
_cell.angle_beta   90.00
_cell.angle_gamma   90.00
#
_symmetry.space_group_name_H-M   'P 1'
#
loop_
_entity.id
_entity.type
_entity.pdbx_description
1 polymer ?
#
loop_
_entity_poly.entity_id
_entity_poly.type
_entity_poly.pdbx_seq_one_letter_code
_entity_poly.pdbx_strand_id
1 'polypeptide(L)'
;MRAALAVAQQASASGDVPVGAVIVNSSGEIVATGHNERELNNDPTAHAEIVAIRKATQALGQWRLEDHTIVVTLEPCPMCAGAIAQSRISTLVFGAWLSLIHI
;
A
#
# COMPACT_ATOMS: atom_id res chain seq x y z
N MET A 1 -2.44 -11.48 -1.38
CA MET A 1 -2.10 -10.96 -2.74
C MET A 1 -3.31 -10.79 -3.64
N ARG A 2 -4.28 -11.70 -3.64
CA ARG A 2 -5.50 -11.51 -4.44
C ARG A 2 -6.25 -10.24 -4.07
N ALA A 3 -6.37 -9.96 -2.76
CA ALA A 3 -7.02 -8.74 -2.29
C ALA A 3 -6.29 -7.50 -2.78
N ALA A 4 -4.95 -7.50 -2.74
CA ALA A 4 -4.16 -6.38 -3.24
C ALA A 4 -4.34 -6.18 -4.75
N LEU A 5 -4.40 -7.26 -5.52
CA LEU A 5 -4.65 -7.19 -6.97
C LEU A 5 -6.04 -6.63 -7.27
N ALA A 6 -7.05 -7.04 -6.50
CA ALA A 6 -8.41 -6.51 -6.67
C ALA A 6 -8.46 -5.01 -6.36
N VAL A 7 -7.75 -4.57 -5.30
CA VAL A 7 -7.66 -3.16 -4.95
C VAL A 7 -6.95 -2.36 -6.04
N ALA A 8 -5.91 -2.93 -6.65
CA ALA A 8 -5.14 -2.27 -7.73
C ALA A 8 -6.03 -1.86 -8.91
N GLN A 9 -7.04 -2.67 -9.23
CA GLN A 9 -7.94 -2.38 -10.35
C GLN A 9 -8.74 -1.09 -10.14
N GLN A 10 -8.94 -0.67 -8.91
CA GLN A 10 -9.67 0.55 -8.60
C GLN A 10 -8.94 1.82 -9.06
N ALA A 11 -7.60 1.76 -9.15
CA ALA A 11 -6.80 2.90 -9.58
C ALA A 11 -7.05 3.26 -11.05
N SER A 12 -7.42 2.31 -11.89
CA SER A 12 -7.64 2.55 -13.32
C SER A 12 -8.83 3.49 -13.58
N ALA A 13 -9.78 3.58 -12.64
CA ALA A 13 -10.93 4.46 -12.78
C ALA A 13 -10.55 5.93 -12.81
N SER A 14 -9.45 6.32 -12.18
CA SER A 14 -8.94 7.71 -12.17
C SER A 14 -7.75 7.91 -13.10
N GLY A 15 -7.37 6.90 -13.89
CA GLY A 15 -6.21 6.96 -14.77
C GLY A 15 -4.88 6.74 -14.07
N ASP A 16 -4.91 6.30 -12.82
CA ASP A 16 -3.69 5.99 -12.06
C ASP A 16 -3.10 4.64 -12.45
N VAL A 17 -1.79 4.49 -12.25
CA VAL A 17 -1.10 3.21 -12.43
C VAL A 17 -1.72 2.19 -11.47
N PRO A 18 -2.09 0.98 -11.93
CA PRO A 18 -2.80 0.00 -11.12
C PRO A 18 -1.90 -0.72 -10.12
N VAL A 19 -1.65 -0.07 -8.98
CA VAL A 19 -0.94 -0.65 -7.85
C VAL A 19 -1.90 -0.69 -6.67
N GLY A 20 -1.95 -1.82 -5.97
CA GLY A 20 -2.80 -2.01 -4.81
C GLY A 20 -2.01 -2.51 -3.62
N ALA A 21 -2.44 -2.11 -2.43
CA ALA A 21 -1.84 -2.53 -1.18
C ALA A 21 -2.94 -2.84 -0.15
N VAL A 22 -2.69 -3.86 0.67
CA VAL A 22 -3.55 -4.16 1.83
C VAL A 22 -2.67 -4.31 3.05
N ILE A 23 -3.17 -3.89 4.20
CA ILE A 23 -2.50 -4.07 5.48
C ILE A 23 -3.35 -5.03 6.30
N VAL A 24 -2.71 -6.09 6.80
CA VAL A 24 -3.37 -7.11 7.62
C VAL A 24 -2.76 -7.13 9.00
N ASN A 25 -3.59 -7.42 10.00
CA ASN A 25 -3.13 -7.56 11.39
C ASN A 25 -2.61 -8.98 11.65
N SER A 26 -2.19 -9.25 12.89
CA SER A 26 -1.63 -10.54 13.28
C SER A 26 -2.65 -11.68 13.20
N SER A 27 -3.94 -11.37 13.19
CA SER A 27 -5.01 -12.35 13.02
C SER A 27 -5.36 -12.63 11.56
N GLY A 28 -4.70 -11.96 10.61
CA GLY A 28 -4.95 -12.11 9.18
C GLY A 28 -6.11 -11.27 8.66
N GLU A 29 -6.64 -10.37 9.47
CA GLU A 29 -7.74 -9.49 9.04
C GLU A 29 -7.19 -8.27 8.30
N ILE A 30 -7.86 -7.88 7.21
CA ILE A 30 -7.52 -6.68 6.46
C ILE A 30 -8.01 -5.47 7.26
N VAL A 31 -7.07 -4.59 7.67
CA VAL A 31 -7.40 -3.39 8.43
C VAL A 31 -7.44 -2.15 7.55
N ALA A 32 -6.80 -2.17 6.39
CA ALA A 32 -6.82 -1.06 5.45
C ALA A 32 -6.44 -1.52 4.05
N THR A 33 -6.93 -0.80 3.06
CA THR A 33 -6.55 -0.99 1.66
C THR A 33 -6.15 0.34 1.06
N GLY A 34 -5.34 0.31 0.01
CA GLY A 34 -4.96 1.50 -0.72
C GLY A 34 -4.65 1.16 -2.17
N HIS A 35 -4.96 2.09 -3.06
CA HIS A 35 -4.52 2.03 -4.44
C HIS A 35 -3.90 3.37 -4.81
N ASN A 36 -3.19 3.41 -5.95
CA ASN A 36 -2.60 4.65 -6.42
C ASN A 36 -3.69 5.71 -6.61
N GLU A 37 -3.48 6.89 -6.01
CA GLU A 37 -4.42 8.02 -6.08
C GLU A 37 -3.71 9.32 -6.45
N ARG A 38 -2.58 9.23 -7.16
CA ARG A 38 -1.79 10.42 -7.54
C ARG A 38 -2.59 11.34 -8.44
N GLU A 39 -3.25 10.78 -9.46
CA GLU A 39 -4.09 11.56 -10.36
C GLU A 39 -5.40 11.97 -9.68
N LEU A 40 -6.00 11.05 -8.92
CA LEU A 40 -7.27 11.30 -8.24
C LEU A 40 -7.18 12.48 -7.28
N ASN A 41 -6.09 12.57 -6.51
CA ASN A 41 -5.94 13.56 -5.45
C ASN A 41 -4.96 14.68 -5.78
N ASN A 42 -4.37 14.70 -6.97
CA ASN A 42 -3.29 15.62 -7.33
C ASN A 42 -2.16 15.59 -6.28
N ASP A 43 -1.82 14.41 -5.82
CA ASP A 43 -0.84 14.20 -4.77
C ASP A 43 0.24 13.23 -5.25
N PRO A 44 1.47 13.70 -5.50
CA PRO A 44 2.53 12.84 -6.02
C PRO A 44 2.95 11.76 -5.02
N THR A 45 2.61 11.90 -3.74
CA THR A 45 2.95 10.93 -2.70
C THR A 45 1.86 9.91 -2.47
N ALA A 46 0.70 10.02 -3.13
CA ALA A 46 -0.44 9.13 -2.91
C ALA A 46 -0.27 7.78 -3.62
N HIS A 47 0.84 7.12 -3.38
CA HIS A 47 1.08 5.74 -3.78
C HIS A 47 0.19 4.81 -2.94
N ALA A 48 -0.10 3.63 -3.47
CA ALA A 48 -0.96 2.65 -2.81
C ALA A 48 -0.55 2.39 -1.35
N GLU A 49 0.74 2.23 -1.11
CA GLU A 49 1.28 1.95 0.23
C GLU A 49 1.06 3.11 1.19
N ILE A 50 1.30 4.33 0.74
CA ILE A 50 1.09 5.54 1.55
C ILE A 50 -0.40 5.68 1.89
N VAL A 51 -1.29 5.47 0.92
CA VAL A 51 -2.73 5.53 1.14
C VAL A 51 -3.17 4.49 2.16
N ALA A 52 -2.69 3.25 2.03
CA ALA A 52 -3.02 2.17 2.95
C ALA A 52 -2.53 2.46 4.37
N ILE A 53 -1.29 2.94 4.52
CA ILE A 53 -0.71 3.30 5.82
C ILE A 53 -1.54 4.41 6.49
N ARG A 54 -1.89 5.46 5.75
CA ARG A 54 -2.69 6.56 6.30
C ARG A 54 -4.05 6.06 6.79
N LYS A 55 -4.72 5.22 6.02
CA LYS A 55 -6.00 4.66 6.41
C LYS A 55 -5.89 3.76 7.64
N ALA A 56 -4.86 2.92 7.69
CA ALA A 56 -4.65 2.02 8.83
C ALA A 56 -4.38 2.80 10.12
N THR A 57 -3.51 3.79 10.07
CA THR A 57 -3.16 4.58 11.26
C THR A 57 -4.34 5.40 11.75
N GLN A 58 -5.15 5.93 10.84
CA GLN A 58 -6.37 6.66 11.20
C GLN A 58 -7.39 5.73 11.85
N ALA A 59 -7.60 4.55 11.28
CA ALA A 59 -8.57 3.58 11.80
C ALA A 59 -8.15 3.06 13.18
N LEU A 60 -6.86 2.82 13.38
CA LEU A 60 -6.34 2.26 14.64
C LEU A 60 -6.06 3.33 15.70
N GLY A 61 -6.00 4.60 15.30
CA GLY A 61 -5.70 5.70 16.22
C GLY A 61 -4.26 5.71 16.72
N GLN A 62 -3.34 5.08 15.98
CA GLN A 62 -1.92 5.02 16.33
C GLN A 62 -1.06 4.95 15.08
N TRP A 63 0.17 5.49 15.15
CA TRP A 63 1.07 5.50 13.99
C TRP A 63 1.91 4.23 13.87
N ARG A 64 2.04 3.44 14.93
CA ARG A 64 2.81 2.20 14.92
C ARG A 64 1.93 1.06 14.41
N LEU A 65 2.44 0.34 13.43
CA LEU A 65 1.76 -0.82 12.83
C LEU A 65 2.58 -2.10 13.09
N GLU A 66 3.06 -2.25 14.33
CA GLU A 66 3.77 -3.44 14.75
C GLU A 66 2.85 -4.67 14.61
N ASP A 67 3.44 -5.81 14.28
CA ASP A 67 2.73 -7.07 14.05
C ASP A 67 1.75 -7.03 12.88
N HIS A 68 1.86 -6.01 12.03
CA HIS A 68 1.07 -5.93 10.80
C HIS A 68 1.93 -6.32 9.59
N THR A 69 1.27 -6.80 8.55
CA THR A 69 1.88 -7.12 7.27
C THR A 69 1.28 -6.22 6.20
N ILE A 70 2.12 -5.65 5.34
CA ILE A 70 1.64 -4.96 4.14
C ILE A 70 1.89 -5.87 2.93
N VAL A 71 0.85 -6.05 2.12
CA VAL A 71 0.93 -6.82 0.87
C VAL A 71 0.67 -5.85 -0.26
N VAL A 72 1.62 -5.73 -1.17
CA VAL A 72 1.54 -4.79 -2.29
C VAL A 72 1.83 -5.51 -3.60
N THR A 73 1.17 -5.09 -4.67
CA THR A 73 1.29 -5.77 -5.97
C THR A 73 2.62 -5.52 -6.65
N LEU A 74 3.31 -4.44 -6.29
CA LEU A 74 4.58 -4.03 -6.89
C LEU A 74 5.57 -3.70 -5.78
N GLU A 75 6.86 -4.02 -5.99
CA GLU A 75 7.93 -3.66 -5.04
C GLU A 75 7.85 -2.17 -4.70
N PRO A 76 7.84 -1.81 -3.40
CA PRO A 76 7.77 -0.40 -3.01
C PRO A 76 8.97 0.40 -3.50
N CYS A 77 8.71 1.64 -3.94
CA CYS A 77 9.77 2.59 -4.26
C CYS A 77 10.48 3.04 -2.97
N PRO A 78 11.62 3.77 -3.06
CA PRO A 78 12.34 4.21 -1.86
C PRO A 78 11.48 5.03 -0.89
N MET A 79 10.58 5.88 -1.39
CA MET A 79 9.68 6.66 -0.53
C MET A 79 8.77 5.75 0.27
N CYS A 80 8.13 4.78 -0.40
CA CYS A 80 7.20 3.86 0.26
C CYS A 80 7.92 2.88 1.18
N ALA A 81 9.10 2.41 0.78
CA ALA A 81 9.92 1.55 1.65
C ALA A 81 10.28 2.29 2.94
N GLY A 82 10.63 3.57 2.84
CA GLY A 82 10.89 4.41 4.00
C GLY A 82 9.65 4.58 4.89
N ALA A 83 8.50 4.82 4.28
CA ALA A 83 7.24 4.97 5.03
C ALA A 83 6.86 3.67 5.75
N ILE A 84 7.04 2.52 5.10
CA ILE A 84 6.78 1.21 5.71
C ILE A 84 7.69 1.02 6.93
N ALA A 85 8.97 1.33 6.79
CA ALA A 85 9.92 1.22 7.90
C ALA A 85 9.56 2.16 9.04
N GLN A 86 9.20 3.39 8.74
CA GLN A 86 8.84 4.40 9.76
C GLN A 86 7.57 4.02 10.51
N SER A 87 6.63 3.35 9.87
CA SER A 87 5.39 2.91 10.50
C SER A 87 5.55 1.64 11.34
N ARG A 88 6.74 1.04 11.36
CA ARG A 88 7.05 -0.18 12.11
C ARG A 88 6.28 -1.42 11.65
N ILE A 89 5.87 -1.46 10.39
CA ILE A 89 5.28 -2.66 9.80
C ILE A 89 6.30 -3.79 9.83
N SER A 90 5.87 -4.96 10.30
CA SER A 90 6.79 -6.07 10.58
C SER A 90 7.17 -6.87 9.34
N THR A 91 6.28 -6.98 8.37
CA THR A 91 6.46 -7.83 7.20
C THR A 91 5.95 -7.15 5.94
N LEU A 92 6.74 -7.23 4.88
CA LEU A 92 6.38 -6.74 3.55
C LEU A 92 6.35 -7.92 2.58
N VAL A 93 5.23 -8.04 1.85
CA VAL A 93 5.09 -9.01 0.74
C VAL A 93 4.79 -8.23 -0.52
N PHE A 94 5.51 -8.46 -1.60
CA PHE A 94 5.22 -7.80 -2.88
C PHE A 94 5.20 -8.81 -4.02
N GLY A 95 4.43 -8.47 -5.08
CA GLY A 95 4.15 -9.40 -6.17
C GLY A 95 5.10 -9.32 -7.35
N ALA A 96 5.67 -8.15 -7.62
CA ALA A 96 6.56 -7.95 -8.76
C ALA A 96 7.71 -7.02 -8.40
N TRP A 97 8.86 -7.24 -9.04
CA TRP A 97 10.01 -6.36 -8.86
C TRP A 97 9.82 -5.06 -9.63
N LEU A 98 10.08 -3.94 -8.99
CA LEU A 98 9.98 -2.61 -9.62
C LEU A 98 10.87 -2.52 -10.86
N SER A 99 12.05 -3.11 -10.81
CA SER A 99 13.01 -3.10 -11.93
C SER A 99 12.54 -3.85 -13.16
N LEU A 100 11.51 -4.71 -13.04
CA LEU A 100 10.94 -5.45 -14.16
C LEU A 100 9.83 -4.68 -14.86
N ILE A 101 9.42 -3.54 -14.32
CA ILE A 101 8.31 -2.77 -14.87
C ILE A 101 8.84 -1.43 -15.35
N HIS A 102 8.77 -1.22 -16.67
CA HIS A 102 9.16 0.04 -17.29
C HIS A 102 7.99 1.02 -17.16
N ILE A 103 8.07 1.83 -16.15
CA ILE A 103 7.05 2.84 -15.91
C ILE A 103 7.61 4.21 -16.29
#